data_6532ca4595c8f1a36711812f87354fc5
#
_entry.id   6532ca4595c8f1a36711812f87354fc5
#
_cell.length_a   1.000
_cell.length_b   1.000
_cell.length_c   1.000
_cell.angle_alpha   90.00
_cell.angle_beta   90.00
_cell.angle_gamma   90.00
#
_symmetry.space_group_name_H-M   'P 1'
#
loop_
_entity.id
_entity.type
_entity.pdbx_description
1 polymer ?
#
loop_
_entity_poly.entity_id
_entity_poly.type
_entity_poly.pdbx_seq_one_letter_code
_entity_poly.pdbx_strand_id
1 'polypeptide(L)'
;MNMRSKTLLNISHSSFFALILCVNGCSQELNNLAAGPYQATGFKIGEVTDSVAVIWTRLTQRPDRISTDAPMPTFLYQAPGFDELQEAPPGRVRTYGRRPDDWVPVVLYDEGSSITYIEGAVIGSTGETRVSYRPVGTTDWLSTDWETVDPQRDFTRQITLSGLAAGTEYELRAEGRLTGGDTIGSSLDGRFRTAPPPDQPARIVFASTTGTDYEDQDTPEGGFQIHRTMLDMDIDFFVHTGDILYYDEYAKNVDLARWGWARMFSLSTNFDFHRRIPTYFMKDDHDTWQDDAWPTLESTYMADFTFLEGVEIFKEQTPMSELTYRTFRWGQDMQIWLVEGRDYRSANSDPDGPTKTIWGAEQTAWFKETVIASDATFRILISPTPFVGPDTPNKFDSHATESFGTEARDLRAFLVENDMIVITGDRHWQYVSVHEETGLREYATGAASDAHAGTWIQGDVRPEHLYVNVIGGFLSVTADREESTPTLTLRNHAVDGEILFEDKLTR
;
A
#
# COMPACT_ATOMS: atom_id res chain seq x y z
N MET A 1 -46.61 29.83 56.65
CA MET A 1 -46.82 31.18 57.12
C MET A 1 -46.50 32.09 55.95
N ASN A 2 -47.56 32.65 55.41
CA ASN A 2 -47.76 34.01 54.82
C ASN A 2 -46.67 34.50 53.84
N MET A 3 -46.94 35.10 52.78
CA MET A 3 -48.10 35.57 51.98
C MET A 3 -47.53 36.45 50.86
N ARG A 4 -48.07 36.27 49.65
CA ARG A 4 -48.44 37.29 48.66
C ARG A 4 -47.47 38.46 48.36
N SER A 5 -47.15 38.65 47.05
CA SER A 5 -47.87 39.72 46.32
C SER A 5 -47.62 39.63 44.82
N LYS A 6 -48.68 39.74 44.06
CA LYS A 6 -48.78 39.97 42.58
C LYS A 6 -48.39 41.40 42.24
N THR A 7 -47.78 41.64 41.12
CA THR A 7 -48.15 42.82 40.29
C THR A 7 -47.95 42.52 38.78
N LEU A 8 -48.97 42.87 38.05
CA LEU A 8 -49.18 42.72 36.60
C LEU A 8 -48.65 43.96 35.86
N LEU A 9 -48.54 43.76 34.51
CA LEU A 9 -48.54 44.71 33.38
C LEU A 9 -47.17 45.37 33.08
N ASN A 10 -46.67 45.27 31.85
CA ASN A 10 -47.25 45.82 30.60
C ASN A 10 -46.58 45.28 29.34
N ILE A 11 -47.41 45.09 28.34
CA ILE A 11 -47.10 44.75 26.96
C ILE A 11 -46.50 45.97 26.28
N SER A 12 -45.40 45.79 25.53
CA SER A 12 -45.14 46.64 24.36
C SER A 12 -44.54 45.82 23.22
N HIS A 13 -45.28 45.86 22.14
CA HIS A 13 -44.93 45.37 20.83
C HIS A 13 -43.68 46.10 20.31
N SER A 14 -42.68 45.32 19.83
CA SER A 14 -41.85 45.68 18.67
C SER A 14 -40.65 44.74 18.61
N SER A 15 -40.61 43.89 17.65
CA SER A 15 -39.47 43.49 16.82
C SER A 15 -39.64 42.10 16.26
N PHE A 16 -40.58 41.99 15.35
CA PHE A 16 -40.55 40.96 14.32
C PHE A 16 -39.74 41.58 13.17
N PHE A 17 -38.44 41.42 13.14
CA PHE A 17 -37.61 41.62 11.94
C PHE A 17 -36.12 41.34 12.33
N ALA A 18 -35.71 40.09 12.36
CA ALA A 18 -34.29 39.68 12.22
C ALA A 18 -34.15 38.16 12.31
N LEU A 19 -34.80 37.42 11.44
CA LEU A 19 -34.48 35.96 11.27
C LEU A 19 -34.78 35.51 9.85
N ILE A 20 -34.31 36.25 8.84
CA ILE A 20 -34.33 35.81 7.41
C ILE A 20 -33.07 36.37 6.74
N LEU A 21 -31.88 36.06 7.25
CA LEU A 21 -30.62 36.39 6.55
C LEU A 21 -29.48 35.36 6.77
N CYS A 22 -29.78 34.19 7.32
CA CYS A 22 -28.76 33.13 7.45
C CYS A 22 -29.01 31.88 6.59
N VAL A 23 -30.05 31.87 5.74
CA VAL A 23 -30.34 30.72 4.87
C VAL A 23 -29.79 30.87 3.45
N ASN A 24 -29.41 32.09 3.04
CA ASN A 24 -28.87 32.34 1.70
C ASN A 24 -27.32 32.25 1.60
N GLY A 25 -26.61 32.09 2.71
CA GLY A 25 -25.14 31.93 2.70
C GLY A 25 -24.69 30.48 2.43
N CYS A 26 -25.41 29.49 2.98
CA CYS A 26 -25.08 28.09 2.77
C CYS A 26 -25.48 27.53 1.39
N SER A 27 -26.43 28.18 0.69
CA SER A 27 -26.82 27.72 -0.64
C SER A 27 -25.98 28.32 -1.77
N GLN A 28 -25.13 29.32 -1.50
CA GLN A 28 -24.22 29.88 -2.51
C GLN A 28 -22.83 29.21 -2.51
N GLU A 29 -22.41 28.64 -1.42
CA GLU A 29 -21.15 27.83 -1.41
C GLU A 29 -21.34 26.45 -2.05
N LEU A 30 -22.52 25.86 -2.00
CA LEU A 30 -22.85 24.59 -2.67
C LEU A 30 -23.00 24.71 -4.20
N ASN A 31 -23.15 25.90 -4.74
CA ASN A 31 -23.33 26.14 -6.19
C ASN A 31 -22.02 26.42 -6.95
N ASN A 32 -20.85 26.41 -6.29
CA ASN A 32 -19.54 26.59 -6.94
C ASN A 32 -18.63 25.35 -6.90
N LEU A 33 -19.11 24.20 -6.41
CA LEU A 33 -18.41 22.94 -6.62
C LEU A 33 -18.59 22.57 -8.10
N ALA A 34 -17.50 22.42 -8.82
CA ALA A 34 -17.53 21.85 -10.17
C ALA A 34 -18.40 20.59 -10.14
N ALA A 35 -19.28 20.42 -11.14
CA ALA A 35 -20.17 19.25 -11.18
C ALA A 35 -19.34 18.03 -11.58
N GLY A 36 -18.65 17.38 -10.64
CA GLY A 36 -17.88 16.12 -10.84
C GLY A 36 -17.58 15.71 -12.29
N PRO A 37 -17.01 14.55 -12.52
CA PRO A 37 -16.51 13.58 -11.54
C PRO A 37 -15.29 14.10 -10.76
N TYR A 38 -15.15 13.58 -9.55
CA TYR A 38 -14.05 13.92 -8.64
C TYR A 38 -13.02 12.79 -8.60
N GLN A 39 -11.99 12.91 -7.73
CA GLN A 39 -10.92 11.94 -7.54
C GLN A 39 -10.59 11.81 -6.05
N ALA A 40 -11.57 11.38 -5.23
CA ALA A 40 -11.45 11.34 -3.77
C ALA A 40 -10.41 10.33 -3.23
N THR A 41 -9.91 9.42 -4.07
CA THR A 41 -8.81 8.49 -3.73
C THR A 41 -7.46 8.98 -4.27
N GLY A 42 -7.39 10.20 -4.80
CA GLY A 42 -6.20 10.72 -5.46
C GLY A 42 -5.86 10.00 -6.75
N PHE A 43 -4.63 10.18 -7.21
CA PHE A 43 -3.99 9.36 -8.22
C PHE A 43 -2.67 8.81 -7.66
N LYS A 44 -2.17 7.74 -8.25
CA LYS A 44 -0.93 7.08 -7.85
C LYS A 44 0.06 7.07 -9.00
N ILE A 45 1.33 7.28 -8.69
CA ILE A 45 2.44 7.22 -9.65
C ILE A 45 3.20 5.94 -9.36
N GLY A 46 3.46 5.12 -10.37
CA GLY A 46 4.26 3.90 -10.22
C GLY A 46 5.04 3.51 -11.47
N GLU A 47 5.77 2.42 -11.36
CA GLU A 47 6.56 1.82 -12.44
C GLU A 47 7.47 2.82 -13.16
N VAL A 48 8.03 3.80 -12.41
CA VAL A 48 8.90 4.84 -12.99
C VAL A 48 10.23 4.24 -13.39
N THR A 49 10.61 4.50 -14.64
CA THR A 49 11.93 4.19 -15.21
C THR A 49 12.64 5.48 -15.66
N ASP A 50 13.68 5.35 -16.41
CA ASP A 50 14.36 6.50 -17.06
C ASP A 50 13.53 7.16 -18.18
N SER A 51 12.49 6.49 -18.67
CA SER A 51 11.73 6.93 -19.85
C SER A 51 10.24 6.64 -19.80
N VAL A 52 9.74 6.00 -18.72
CA VAL A 52 8.34 5.60 -18.56
C VAL A 52 7.86 5.90 -17.15
N ALA A 53 6.55 6.19 -17.00
CA ALA A 53 5.84 6.21 -15.73
C ALA A 53 4.40 5.71 -15.94
N VAL A 54 3.81 5.02 -14.98
CA VAL A 54 2.42 4.61 -14.98
C VAL A 54 1.64 5.45 -14.00
N ILE A 55 0.58 6.10 -14.46
CA ILE A 55 -0.30 6.93 -13.65
C ILE A 55 -1.65 6.21 -13.51
N TRP A 56 -1.97 5.81 -12.30
CA TRP A 56 -3.26 5.24 -11.96
C TRP A 56 -4.22 6.33 -11.50
N THR A 57 -5.45 6.36 -12.03
CA THR A 57 -6.50 7.29 -11.67
C THR A 57 -7.81 6.55 -11.40
N ARG A 58 -8.68 7.12 -10.58
CA ARG A 58 -10.03 6.63 -10.30
C ARG A 58 -10.99 7.82 -10.21
N LEU A 59 -12.12 7.75 -10.91
CA LEU A 59 -13.14 8.79 -10.84
C LEU A 59 -14.20 8.45 -9.78
N THR A 60 -14.65 9.49 -9.07
CA THR A 60 -15.58 9.37 -7.94
C THR A 60 -16.76 10.35 -8.07
N GLN A 61 -17.91 10.00 -7.47
CA GLN A 61 -19.11 10.83 -7.48
C GLN A 61 -19.02 12.02 -6.53
N ARG A 62 -18.17 11.94 -5.51
CA ARG A 62 -18.02 12.95 -4.46
C ARG A 62 -16.54 13.33 -4.34
N PRO A 63 -16.23 14.56 -3.90
CA PRO A 63 -14.86 14.98 -3.66
C PRO A 63 -14.21 14.28 -2.47
N ASP A 64 -15.02 13.79 -1.52
CA ASP A 64 -14.60 13.22 -0.26
C ASP A 64 -15.21 11.83 -0.04
N ARG A 65 -14.57 11.05 0.82
CA ARG A 65 -15.08 9.78 1.35
C ARG A 65 -16.30 9.97 2.24
N ILE A 66 -17.07 8.92 2.45
CA ILE A 66 -18.12 8.90 3.49
C ILE A 66 -17.46 9.03 4.87
N SER A 67 -18.11 9.82 5.74
CA SER A 67 -17.62 10.14 7.08
C SER A 67 -17.35 8.89 7.93
N THR A 68 -16.40 9.02 8.85
CA THR A 68 -16.11 8.03 9.92
C THR A 68 -17.28 7.79 10.88
N ASP A 69 -18.29 8.69 10.90
CA ASP A 69 -19.52 8.49 11.68
C ASP A 69 -20.55 7.57 11.00
N ALA A 70 -20.33 7.17 9.74
CA ALA A 70 -21.20 6.26 9.04
C ALA A 70 -21.05 4.82 9.58
N PRO A 71 -22.11 3.98 9.48
CA PRO A 71 -22.05 2.63 10.01
C PRO A 71 -21.02 1.77 9.29
N MET A 72 -20.45 0.82 10.03
CA MET A 72 -19.65 -0.27 9.47
C MET A 72 -20.54 -1.46 9.16
N PRO A 73 -20.22 -2.33 8.19
CA PRO A 73 -20.89 -3.60 8.02
C PRO A 73 -20.63 -4.50 9.22
N THR A 74 -21.64 -5.28 9.61
CA THR A 74 -21.52 -6.29 10.68
C THR A 74 -21.20 -7.65 10.05
N PHE A 75 -20.15 -8.30 10.53
CA PHE A 75 -19.77 -9.65 10.11
C PHE A 75 -20.23 -10.67 11.14
N LEU A 76 -21.23 -11.49 10.77
CA LEU A 76 -21.70 -12.64 11.55
C LEU A 76 -21.36 -13.92 10.79
N TYR A 77 -21.54 -15.06 11.45
CA TYR A 77 -21.15 -16.35 10.89
C TYR A 77 -22.28 -17.37 11.03
N GLN A 78 -22.59 -18.07 9.94
CA GLN A 78 -23.36 -19.29 9.98
C GLN A 78 -22.45 -20.42 10.45
N ALA A 79 -22.61 -20.85 11.69
CA ALA A 79 -21.80 -21.91 12.30
C ALA A 79 -22.58 -23.24 12.32
N PRO A 80 -21.94 -24.40 12.06
CA PRO A 80 -22.57 -25.69 12.13
C PRO A 80 -23.18 -25.98 13.52
N GLY A 81 -24.42 -26.45 13.54
CA GLY A 81 -25.12 -26.76 14.77
C GLY A 81 -25.78 -25.59 15.50
N PHE A 82 -25.73 -24.39 14.90
CA PHE A 82 -26.42 -23.19 15.37
C PHE A 82 -27.51 -22.78 14.38
N ASP A 83 -28.70 -22.51 14.85
CA ASP A 83 -29.82 -21.99 14.02
C ASP A 83 -29.67 -20.45 13.82
N GLU A 84 -29.05 -19.76 14.76
CA GLU A 84 -28.81 -18.32 14.73
C GLU A 84 -27.38 -18.00 14.30
N LEU A 85 -27.21 -16.84 13.64
CA LEU A 85 -25.90 -16.31 13.28
C LEU A 85 -25.08 -16.03 14.54
N GLN A 86 -23.82 -16.38 14.50
CA GLN A 86 -22.88 -16.21 15.61
C GLN A 86 -21.97 -15.01 15.37
N GLU A 87 -21.57 -14.32 16.43
CA GLU A 87 -20.42 -13.41 16.38
C GLU A 87 -19.14 -14.22 16.13
N ALA A 88 -18.09 -13.55 15.67
CA ALA A 88 -16.78 -14.20 15.55
C ALA A 88 -16.39 -14.88 16.86
N PRO A 89 -15.76 -16.07 16.83
CA PRO A 89 -15.30 -16.75 18.04
C PRO A 89 -14.50 -15.78 18.92
N PRO A 90 -14.69 -15.80 20.27
CA PRO A 90 -13.97 -14.92 21.18
C PRO A 90 -12.46 -15.15 21.06
N GLY A 91 -11.78 -14.15 20.60
CA GLY A 91 -10.38 -14.09 20.23
C GLY A 91 -10.25 -13.10 19.11
N ARG A 92 -9.20 -12.29 19.08
CA ARG A 92 -8.98 -11.38 17.96
C ARG A 92 -9.13 -12.20 16.68
N VAL A 93 -9.79 -11.65 15.68
CA VAL A 93 -9.86 -12.17 14.32
C VAL A 93 -8.47 -12.51 13.75
N ARG A 94 -7.44 -11.93 14.33
CA ARG A 94 -6.00 -12.20 14.15
C ARG A 94 -5.48 -13.47 14.86
N THR A 95 -6.33 -14.43 15.24
CA THR A 95 -5.81 -15.73 15.68
C THR A 95 -5.34 -16.51 14.46
N TYR A 96 -4.08 -16.35 14.17
CA TYR A 96 -3.33 -17.13 13.22
C TYR A 96 -3.73 -18.62 13.29
N GLY A 97 -4.31 -19.13 12.20
CA GLY A 97 -4.28 -20.52 11.89
C GLY A 97 -5.32 -21.43 12.47
N ARG A 98 -6.42 -21.00 13.10
CA ARG A 98 -7.52 -21.90 13.52
C ARG A 98 -8.86 -21.20 13.61
N ARG A 99 -9.34 -20.72 12.47
CA ARG A 99 -10.79 -20.49 12.33
C ARG A 99 -11.43 -21.85 12.05
N PRO A 100 -12.63 -22.14 12.60
CA PRO A 100 -13.34 -23.32 12.16
C PRO A 100 -13.58 -23.20 10.65
N ASP A 101 -13.01 -24.12 9.86
CA ASP A 101 -13.08 -24.14 8.40
C ASP A 101 -14.51 -24.29 7.86
N ASP A 102 -15.48 -24.43 8.75
CA ASP A 102 -16.88 -24.66 8.46
C ASP A 102 -17.80 -23.47 8.86
N TRP A 103 -17.23 -22.36 9.31
CA TRP A 103 -17.97 -21.12 9.58
C TRP A 103 -18.02 -20.24 8.35
N VAL A 104 -19.25 -19.96 7.85
CA VAL A 104 -19.44 -19.14 6.65
C VAL A 104 -19.83 -17.72 7.06
N PRO A 105 -19.09 -16.68 6.66
CA PRO A 105 -19.40 -15.30 7.01
C PRO A 105 -20.65 -14.81 6.28
N VAL A 106 -21.43 -14.00 6.99
CA VAL A 106 -22.61 -13.28 6.49
C VAL A 106 -22.42 -11.81 6.78
N VAL A 107 -22.43 -10.98 5.74
CA VAL A 107 -22.26 -9.53 5.85
C VAL A 107 -23.63 -8.86 5.95
N LEU A 108 -23.83 -8.09 7.00
CA LEU A 108 -25.08 -7.36 7.25
C LEU A 108 -24.80 -5.85 7.23
N TYR A 109 -25.73 -5.11 6.65
CA TYR A 109 -25.74 -3.65 6.66
C TYR A 109 -26.92 -3.16 7.49
N ASP A 110 -26.78 -2.04 8.18
CA ASP A 110 -27.86 -1.38 8.87
C ASP A 110 -29.01 -1.07 7.92
N GLU A 111 -30.24 -0.96 8.45
CA GLU A 111 -31.42 -0.66 7.65
C GLU A 111 -31.24 0.65 6.86
N GLY A 112 -31.36 0.56 5.53
CA GLY A 112 -31.14 1.69 4.62
C GLY A 112 -29.70 1.99 4.27
N SER A 113 -28.73 1.20 4.79
CA SER A 113 -27.31 1.27 4.43
C SER A 113 -26.94 0.25 3.34
N SER A 114 -25.77 0.43 2.74
CA SER A 114 -25.21 -0.47 1.72
C SER A 114 -23.71 -0.22 1.61
N ILE A 115 -23.00 -1.00 0.81
CA ILE A 115 -21.58 -0.81 0.51
C ILE A 115 -21.21 0.62 0.07
N THR A 116 -22.14 1.37 -0.50
CA THR A 116 -21.93 2.75 -0.94
C THR A 116 -22.18 3.79 0.15
N TYR A 117 -22.61 3.38 1.33
CA TYR A 117 -22.97 4.28 2.42
C TYR A 117 -22.43 3.84 3.78
N ILE A 118 -21.32 3.14 3.78
CA ILE A 118 -20.59 2.74 4.99
C ILE A 118 -19.37 3.66 5.20
N GLU A 119 -18.77 3.59 6.39
CA GLU A 119 -17.57 4.35 6.74
C GLU A 119 -16.50 4.23 5.66
N GLY A 120 -15.90 5.33 5.29
CA GLY A 120 -14.80 5.37 4.33
C GLY A 120 -15.16 5.01 2.89
N ALA A 121 -16.44 4.75 2.57
CA ALA A 121 -16.85 4.43 1.20
C ALA A 121 -16.60 5.62 0.26
N VAL A 122 -16.10 5.33 -0.93
CA VAL A 122 -15.83 6.28 -2.01
C VAL A 122 -16.49 5.78 -3.28
N ILE A 123 -17.66 6.32 -3.61
CA ILE A 123 -18.47 5.84 -4.72
C ILE A 123 -17.80 6.23 -6.05
N GLY A 124 -17.59 5.25 -6.93
CA GLY A 124 -17.05 5.45 -8.27
C GLY A 124 -18.01 6.23 -9.20
N SER A 125 -17.46 6.89 -10.20
CA SER A 125 -18.20 7.65 -11.22
C SER A 125 -17.75 7.33 -12.62
N THR A 126 -18.68 7.19 -13.54
CA THR A 126 -18.37 7.18 -14.98
C THR A 126 -17.80 8.52 -15.41
N GLY A 127 -16.98 8.51 -16.47
CA GLY A 127 -16.35 9.70 -17.01
C GLY A 127 -15.12 9.37 -17.82
N GLU A 128 -14.35 10.39 -18.10
CA GLU A 128 -13.07 10.30 -18.81
C GLU A 128 -11.98 10.96 -17.94
N THR A 129 -10.78 10.40 -18.01
CA THR A 129 -9.59 10.92 -17.36
C THR A 129 -8.46 11.13 -18.37
N ARG A 130 -7.57 12.08 -18.08
CA ARG A 130 -6.29 12.26 -18.79
C ARG A 130 -5.21 12.72 -17.85
N VAL A 131 -3.96 12.61 -18.28
CA VAL A 131 -2.80 13.15 -17.57
C VAL A 131 -2.13 14.21 -18.43
N SER A 132 -1.95 15.39 -17.86
CA SER A 132 -1.09 16.44 -18.39
C SER A 132 0.22 16.46 -17.62
N TYR A 133 1.34 16.66 -18.31
CA TYR A 133 2.67 16.62 -17.68
C TYR A 133 3.65 17.54 -18.39
N ARG A 134 4.68 18.00 -17.65
CA ARG A 134 5.80 18.79 -18.20
C ARG A 134 7.04 18.64 -17.33
N PRO A 135 8.24 18.79 -17.88
CA PRO A 135 9.44 18.97 -17.09
C PRO A 135 9.35 20.24 -16.22
N VAL A 136 9.78 20.14 -14.97
CA VAL A 136 9.82 21.29 -14.05
C VAL A 136 10.64 22.45 -14.67
N GLY A 137 10.12 23.66 -14.55
CA GLY A 137 10.73 24.88 -15.12
C GLY A 137 10.41 25.14 -16.58
N THR A 138 9.61 24.31 -17.26
CA THR A 138 9.10 24.57 -18.61
C THR A 138 7.68 25.13 -18.56
N THR A 139 7.21 25.74 -19.68
CA THR A 139 5.86 26.33 -19.77
C THR A 139 4.85 25.42 -20.46
N ASP A 140 5.32 24.55 -21.35
CA ASP A 140 4.46 23.81 -22.27
C ASP A 140 4.05 22.46 -21.67
N TRP A 141 2.76 22.27 -21.49
CA TRP A 141 2.16 21.03 -21.05
C TRP A 141 1.94 20.08 -22.24
N LEU A 142 2.37 18.86 -22.07
CA LEU A 142 1.95 17.72 -22.89
C LEU A 142 0.73 17.06 -22.20
N SER A 143 -0.19 16.51 -22.98
CA SER A 143 -1.36 15.83 -22.44
C SER A 143 -1.60 14.54 -23.20
N THR A 144 -2.04 13.53 -22.49
CA THR A 144 -2.57 12.30 -23.10
C THR A 144 -3.95 12.57 -23.69
N ASP A 145 -4.44 11.65 -24.49
CA ASP A 145 -5.85 11.65 -24.88
C ASP A 145 -6.75 11.42 -23.64
N TRP A 146 -8.02 11.79 -23.78
CA TRP A 146 -9.06 11.46 -22.82
C TRP A 146 -9.41 9.97 -22.93
N GLU A 147 -9.36 9.24 -21.82
CA GLU A 147 -9.68 7.82 -21.75
C GLU A 147 -10.85 7.57 -20.79
N THR A 148 -11.85 6.78 -21.26
CA THR A 148 -12.99 6.41 -20.42
C THR A 148 -12.55 5.46 -19.32
N VAL A 149 -12.96 5.73 -18.08
CA VAL A 149 -12.76 4.82 -16.95
C VAL A 149 -13.68 3.62 -17.04
N ASP A 150 -13.25 2.46 -16.53
CA ASP A 150 -14.00 1.22 -16.64
C ASP A 150 -14.84 0.95 -15.38
N PRO A 151 -16.20 1.00 -15.47
CA PRO A 151 -17.05 0.68 -14.34
C PRO A 151 -16.90 -0.75 -13.79
N GLN A 152 -16.46 -1.69 -14.62
CA GLN A 152 -16.23 -3.08 -14.21
C GLN A 152 -14.92 -3.24 -13.44
N ARG A 153 -14.01 -2.25 -13.57
CA ARG A 153 -12.74 -2.16 -12.88
C ARG A 153 -12.75 -0.97 -11.89
N ASP A 154 -13.77 -0.84 -11.09
CA ASP A 154 -13.93 0.19 -10.06
C ASP A 154 -13.69 1.63 -10.55
N PHE A 155 -14.06 1.92 -11.79
CA PHE A 155 -13.88 3.27 -12.41
C PHE A 155 -12.42 3.73 -12.44
N THR A 156 -11.48 2.80 -12.52
CA THR A 156 -10.05 3.06 -12.61
C THR A 156 -9.56 3.19 -14.04
N ARG A 157 -8.38 3.81 -14.20
CA ARG A 157 -7.61 3.83 -15.44
C ARG A 157 -6.12 3.90 -15.11
N GLN A 158 -5.31 3.12 -15.83
CA GLN A 158 -3.86 3.23 -15.83
C GLN A 158 -3.42 3.87 -17.14
N ILE A 159 -2.67 4.95 -17.06
CA ILE A 159 -2.18 5.73 -18.20
C ILE A 159 -0.65 5.66 -18.20
N THR A 160 -0.07 5.11 -19.25
CA THR A 160 1.38 5.01 -19.40
C THR A 160 1.92 6.25 -20.10
N LEU A 161 2.78 6.98 -19.42
CA LEU A 161 3.60 8.05 -20.01
C LEU A 161 4.90 7.43 -20.51
N SER A 162 5.25 7.67 -21.77
CA SER A 162 6.46 7.13 -22.40
C SER A 162 7.24 8.21 -23.13
N GLY A 163 8.53 7.95 -23.40
CA GLY A 163 9.42 8.91 -24.05
C GLY A 163 9.79 10.07 -23.13
N LEU A 164 9.75 9.87 -21.82
CA LEU A 164 10.19 10.83 -20.83
C LEU A 164 11.72 10.99 -20.88
N ALA A 165 12.22 12.17 -20.49
CA ALA A 165 13.64 12.41 -20.36
C ALA A 165 14.15 11.79 -19.02
N ALA A 166 15.28 11.11 -19.08
CA ALA A 166 15.90 10.49 -17.91
C ALA A 166 16.40 11.53 -16.90
N GLY A 167 16.37 11.18 -15.60
CA GLY A 167 16.85 12.03 -14.50
C GLY A 167 16.11 13.36 -14.37
N THR A 168 14.88 13.43 -14.86
CA THR A 168 14.14 14.69 -15.01
C THR A 168 12.95 14.72 -14.04
N GLU A 169 12.78 15.83 -13.34
CA GLU A 169 11.60 16.08 -12.51
C GLU A 169 10.44 16.59 -13.38
N TYR A 170 9.25 15.99 -13.18
CA TYR A 170 8.02 16.33 -13.89
C TYR A 170 6.94 16.82 -12.94
N GLU A 171 6.24 17.87 -13.35
CA GLU A 171 4.93 18.23 -12.82
C GLU A 171 3.86 17.42 -13.55
N LEU A 172 2.88 16.92 -12.79
CA LEU A 172 1.72 16.19 -13.30
C LEU A 172 0.42 16.88 -12.95
N ARG A 173 -0.58 16.65 -13.78
CA ARG A 173 -1.97 16.99 -13.51
C ARG A 173 -2.86 15.84 -13.99
N ALA A 174 -3.57 15.18 -13.07
CA ALA A 174 -4.61 14.22 -13.38
C ALA A 174 -5.97 14.95 -13.43
N GLU A 175 -6.67 14.85 -14.55
CA GLU A 175 -7.93 15.54 -14.80
C GLU A 175 -9.06 14.54 -15.04
N GLY A 176 -10.26 14.85 -14.51
CA GLY A 176 -11.48 14.07 -14.72
C GLY A 176 -12.59 14.93 -15.31
N ARG A 177 -13.40 14.40 -16.24
CA ARG A 177 -14.58 15.04 -16.81
C ARG A 177 -15.72 14.05 -17.06
N LEU A 178 -16.93 14.55 -17.25
CA LEU A 178 -18.03 13.73 -17.77
C LEU A 178 -17.71 13.27 -19.19
N THR A 179 -18.13 12.08 -19.57
CA THR A 179 -17.89 11.51 -20.90
C THR A 179 -18.37 12.44 -22.01
N GLY A 180 -17.45 12.83 -22.90
CA GLY A 180 -17.71 13.76 -23.99
C GLY A 180 -18.00 15.20 -23.56
N GLY A 181 -17.80 15.56 -22.29
CA GLY A 181 -18.01 16.92 -21.79
C GLY A 181 -16.79 17.81 -22.03
N ASP A 182 -17.02 19.13 -22.09
CA ASP A 182 -15.96 20.14 -22.27
C ASP A 182 -15.43 20.68 -20.93
N THR A 183 -16.14 20.44 -19.81
CA THR A 183 -15.80 21.00 -18.50
C THR A 183 -15.03 19.98 -17.67
N ILE A 184 -13.88 20.39 -17.14
CA ILE A 184 -13.12 19.61 -16.18
C ILE A 184 -13.84 19.63 -14.83
N GLY A 185 -14.21 18.44 -14.34
CA GLY A 185 -14.89 18.25 -13.06
C GLY A 185 -13.92 18.23 -11.88
N SER A 186 -12.72 17.66 -12.10
CA SER A 186 -11.65 17.61 -11.09
C SER A 186 -10.29 17.72 -11.73
N SER A 187 -9.34 18.27 -10.98
CA SER A 187 -7.93 18.37 -11.37
C SER A 187 -7.06 18.27 -10.13
N LEU A 188 -6.12 17.33 -10.13
CA LEU A 188 -5.16 17.10 -9.04
C LEU A 188 -3.74 17.23 -9.55
N ASP A 189 -2.94 18.04 -8.87
CA ASP A 189 -1.52 18.21 -9.18
C ASP A 189 -0.65 17.20 -8.43
N GLY A 190 0.45 16.79 -9.05
CA GLY A 190 1.49 15.94 -8.49
C GLY A 190 2.84 16.16 -9.14
N ARG A 191 3.81 15.34 -8.76
CA ARG A 191 5.17 15.40 -9.30
C ARG A 191 5.89 14.07 -9.15
N PHE A 192 6.89 13.84 -9.98
CA PHE A 192 7.83 12.72 -9.86
C PHE A 192 9.12 13.03 -10.58
N ARG A 193 10.18 12.24 -10.28
CA ARG A 193 11.41 12.23 -11.03
C ARG A 193 11.58 10.89 -11.75
N THR A 194 11.99 10.92 -13.02
CA THR A 194 12.42 9.71 -13.75
C THR A 194 13.78 9.23 -13.24
N ALA A 195 14.04 7.93 -13.35
CA ALA A 195 15.34 7.38 -13.01
C ALA A 195 16.45 8.03 -13.85
N PRO A 196 17.64 8.29 -13.28
CA PRO A 196 18.82 8.66 -14.05
C PRO A 196 19.22 7.57 -15.05
N PRO A 197 19.93 7.93 -16.13
CA PRO A 197 20.43 6.95 -17.10
C PRO A 197 21.28 5.85 -16.43
N PRO A 198 21.20 4.58 -16.92
CA PRO A 198 21.89 3.46 -16.29
C PRO A 198 23.43 3.51 -16.34
N ASP A 199 23.99 4.39 -17.14
CA ASP A 199 25.43 4.63 -17.28
C ASP A 199 25.93 5.87 -16.50
N GLN A 200 25.04 6.56 -15.75
CA GLN A 200 25.38 7.76 -15.01
C GLN A 200 25.32 7.53 -13.50
N PRO A 201 26.39 7.86 -12.76
CA PRO A 201 26.34 7.92 -11.30
C PRO A 201 25.33 8.97 -10.84
N ALA A 202 24.53 8.62 -9.86
CA ALA A 202 23.57 9.54 -9.25
C ALA A 202 23.34 9.16 -7.80
N ARG A 203 23.05 10.16 -6.95
CA ARG A 203 22.51 9.91 -5.62
C ARG A 203 21.04 9.52 -5.76
N ILE A 204 20.69 8.36 -5.25
CA ILE A 204 19.33 7.83 -5.25
C ILE A 204 18.93 7.52 -3.82
N VAL A 205 17.74 7.93 -3.43
CA VAL A 205 17.14 7.64 -2.12
C VAL A 205 15.79 7.00 -2.30
N PHE A 206 15.59 5.84 -1.70
CA PHE A 206 14.24 5.28 -1.60
C PHE A 206 13.92 4.87 -0.16
N ALA A 207 12.63 4.73 0.12
CA ALA A 207 12.15 4.19 1.38
C ALA A 207 11.29 2.94 1.15
N SER A 208 11.15 2.11 2.17
CA SER A 208 10.33 0.91 2.13
C SER A 208 9.69 0.63 3.48
N THR A 209 8.43 0.15 3.46
CA THR A 209 7.70 -0.34 4.63
C THR A 209 6.85 -1.55 4.27
N THR A 210 6.35 -2.25 5.27
CA THR A 210 5.32 -3.29 5.16
C THR A 210 4.15 -2.96 6.08
N GLY A 211 3.06 -3.72 6.02
CA GLY A 211 1.97 -3.67 7.00
C GLY A 211 1.38 -2.28 7.26
N THR A 212 0.34 -1.92 6.50
CA THR A 212 -0.48 -0.73 6.73
C THR A 212 -1.90 -1.15 7.11
N ASP A 213 -2.15 -1.40 8.39
CA ASP A 213 -3.50 -1.70 8.85
C ASP A 213 -4.32 -0.42 9.01
N TYR A 214 -5.51 -0.39 8.40
CA TYR A 214 -6.39 0.78 8.45
C TYR A 214 -6.78 1.18 9.87
N GLU A 215 -6.94 0.23 10.78
CA GLU A 215 -7.33 0.50 12.16
C GLU A 215 -6.15 1.05 13.01
N ASP A 216 -4.92 0.89 12.55
CA ASP A 216 -3.69 1.28 13.26
C ASP A 216 -3.11 2.62 12.73
N GLN A 217 -3.98 3.52 12.22
CA GLN A 217 -3.60 4.87 11.81
C GLN A 217 -3.04 5.68 12.99
N ASP A 218 -2.02 6.49 12.74
CA ASP A 218 -1.31 7.24 13.79
C ASP A 218 -1.29 8.76 13.58
N THR A 219 -2.10 9.29 12.63
CA THR A 219 -2.27 10.73 12.43
C THR A 219 -3.70 11.19 12.76
N PRO A 220 -3.89 12.39 13.38
CA PRO A 220 -5.22 12.88 13.76
C PRO A 220 -6.19 13.09 12.59
N GLU A 221 -5.67 13.41 11.40
CA GLU A 221 -6.46 13.66 10.19
C GLU A 221 -6.69 12.41 9.34
N GLY A 222 -6.21 11.27 9.78
CA GLY A 222 -6.29 9.98 9.10
C GLY A 222 -5.09 9.67 8.22
N GLY A 223 -4.55 8.47 8.40
CA GLY A 223 -3.41 7.90 7.69
C GLY A 223 -2.18 7.69 8.58
N PHE A 224 -1.01 7.65 7.95
CA PHE A 224 0.23 7.20 8.58
C PHE A 224 1.28 8.31 8.64
N GLN A 225 1.90 8.48 9.80
CA GLN A 225 2.94 9.48 10.05
C GLN A 225 4.15 9.27 9.14
N ILE A 226 4.51 8.03 8.83
CA ILE A 226 5.63 7.72 7.92
C ILE A 226 5.51 8.41 6.56
N HIS A 227 4.29 8.55 6.01
CA HIS A 227 4.09 9.21 4.73
C HIS A 227 4.47 10.69 4.77
N ARG A 228 4.14 11.39 5.87
CA ARG A 228 4.57 12.78 6.06
C ARG A 228 6.07 12.88 6.21
N THR A 229 6.62 12.02 7.07
CA THR A 229 8.07 11.98 7.31
C THR A 229 8.84 11.74 6.02
N MET A 230 8.42 10.78 5.20
CA MET A 230 9.07 10.47 3.92
C MET A 230 8.91 11.61 2.89
N LEU A 231 7.79 12.36 2.89
CA LEU A 231 7.63 13.54 2.04
C LEU A 231 8.68 14.64 2.32
N ASP A 232 9.14 14.73 3.57
CA ASP A 232 10.16 15.70 3.99
C ASP A 232 11.60 15.21 3.75
N MET A 233 11.81 13.94 3.36
CA MET A 233 13.13 13.31 3.20
C MET A 233 13.70 13.40 1.78
N ASP A 234 12.99 13.98 0.81
CA ASP A 234 13.39 14.06 -0.61
C ASP A 234 13.76 12.67 -1.18
N ILE A 235 12.88 11.69 -1.01
CA ILE A 235 13.04 10.35 -1.58
C ILE A 235 12.62 10.33 -3.06
N ASP A 236 13.36 9.58 -3.89
CA ASP A 236 13.06 9.42 -5.31
C ASP A 236 11.87 8.48 -5.56
N PHE A 237 11.75 7.43 -4.74
CA PHE A 237 10.62 6.50 -4.81
C PHE A 237 10.39 5.76 -3.48
N PHE A 238 9.28 5.08 -3.41
CA PHE A 238 8.87 4.26 -2.27
C PHE A 238 8.55 2.84 -2.74
N VAL A 239 8.84 1.83 -1.91
CA VAL A 239 8.44 0.44 -2.13
C VAL A 239 7.57 -0.01 -0.97
N HIS A 240 6.31 -0.39 -1.26
CA HIS A 240 5.47 -1.08 -0.30
C HIS A 240 5.61 -2.58 -0.50
N THR A 241 6.07 -3.30 0.51
CA THR A 241 6.45 -4.72 0.38
C THR A 241 5.31 -5.71 0.63
N GLY A 242 4.08 -5.23 0.72
CA GLY A 242 2.89 -6.04 0.98
C GLY A 242 2.21 -5.72 2.30
N ASP A 243 1.08 -6.37 2.56
CA ASP A 243 0.17 -6.08 3.68
C ASP A 243 -0.31 -4.61 3.67
N ILE A 244 -0.65 -4.13 2.47
CA ILE A 244 -1.25 -2.80 2.30
C ILE A 244 -2.65 -2.79 2.89
N LEU A 245 -3.34 -3.93 2.79
CA LEU A 245 -4.70 -4.18 3.26
C LEU A 245 -4.80 -5.58 3.85
N TYR A 246 -5.81 -5.77 4.70
CA TYR A 246 -6.11 -7.04 5.37
C TYR A 246 -7.46 -7.57 4.88
N TYR A 247 -7.51 -8.16 3.68
CA TYR A 247 -8.72 -8.66 3.05
C TYR A 247 -9.47 -9.66 3.92
N ASP A 248 -8.75 -10.52 4.62
CA ASP A 248 -9.33 -11.53 5.49
C ASP A 248 -10.12 -10.96 6.67
N GLU A 249 -9.90 -9.72 7.05
CA GLU A 249 -10.70 -9.06 8.07
C GLU A 249 -12.11 -8.68 7.58
N TYR A 250 -12.24 -8.23 6.31
CA TYR A 250 -13.50 -7.65 5.83
C TYR A 250 -13.91 -8.06 4.40
N ALA A 251 -13.00 -8.42 3.51
CA ALA A 251 -13.32 -8.71 2.11
C ALA A 251 -13.98 -10.09 1.96
N LYS A 252 -15.29 -10.12 1.98
CA LYS A 252 -16.10 -11.34 1.77
C LYS A 252 -16.70 -11.41 0.36
N ASN A 253 -16.41 -10.41 -0.46
CA ASN A 253 -16.72 -10.30 -1.88
C ASN A 253 -15.88 -9.18 -2.51
N VAL A 254 -15.92 -9.08 -3.84
CA VAL A 254 -15.18 -8.08 -4.64
C VAL A 254 -15.50 -6.63 -4.23
N ASP A 255 -16.75 -6.31 -3.92
CA ASP A 255 -17.15 -4.95 -3.56
C ASP A 255 -16.52 -4.50 -2.24
N LEU A 256 -16.46 -5.39 -1.24
CA LEU A 256 -15.79 -5.11 0.03
C LEU A 256 -14.27 -5.00 -0.14
N ALA A 257 -13.65 -5.81 -0.99
CA ALA A 257 -12.23 -5.68 -1.30
C ALA A 257 -11.93 -4.30 -1.92
N ARG A 258 -12.70 -3.87 -2.92
CA ARG A 258 -12.60 -2.54 -3.55
C ARG A 258 -12.87 -1.40 -2.57
N TRP A 259 -13.84 -1.59 -1.66
CA TRP A 259 -14.08 -0.63 -0.58
C TRP A 259 -12.84 -0.44 0.31
N GLY A 260 -12.15 -1.51 0.67
CA GLY A 260 -10.91 -1.44 1.46
C GLY A 260 -9.85 -0.58 0.79
N TRP A 261 -9.61 -0.76 -0.53
CA TRP A 261 -8.70 0.07 -1.31
C TRP A 261 -9.12 1.55 -1.32
N ALA A 262 -10.40 1.82 -1.61
CA ALA A 262 -10.92 3.17 -1.64
C ALA A 262 -10.84 3.84 -0.26
N ARG A 263 -11.15 3.10 0.80
CA ARG A 263 -11.06 3.53 2.20
C ARG A 263 -9.62 3.91 2.57
N MET A 264 -8.64 3.06 2.26
CA MET A 264 -7.22 3.27 2.56
C MET A 264 -6.65 4.47 1.80
N PHE A 265 -6.85 4.55 0.49
CA PHE A 265 -6.24 5.57 -0.35
C PHE A 265 -7.00 6.91 -0.36
N SER A 266 -8.15 7.01 0.29
CA SER A 266 -8.82 8.29 0.61
C SER A 266 -8.37 8.91 1.94
N LEU A 267 -7.49 8.26 2.71
CA LEU A 267 -6.83 8.86 3.87
C LEU A 267 -5.92 10.01 3.43
N SER A 268 -5.91 11.09 4.18
CA SER A 268 -5.25 12.34 3.77
C SER A 268 -3.75 12.17 3.50
N THR A 269 -3.05 11.39 4.33
CA THR A 269 -1.61 11.17 4.16
C THR A 269 -1.30 10.29 2.95
N ASN A 270 -2.11 9.25 2.69
CA ASN A 270 -1.96 8.37 1.53
C ASN A 270 -2.28 9.13 0.23
N PHE A 271 -3.37 9.91 0.23
CA PHE A 271 -3.76 10.77 -0.88
C PHE A 271 -2.64 11.75 -1.27
N ASP A 272 -2.01 12.38 -0.28
CA ASP A 272 -0.93 13.34 -0.53
C ASP A 272 0.40 12.69 -0.92
N PHE A 273 0.71 11.54 -0.37
CA PHE A 273 1.96 10.84 -0.59
C PHE A 273 2.05 10.27 -2.01
N HIS A 274 1.10 9.45 -2.43
CA HIS A 274 1.20 8.68 -3.68
C HIS A 274 1.06 9.51 -4.96
N ARG A 275 0.59 10.75 -4.88
CA ARG A 275 0.59 11.71 -6.00
C ARG A 275 1.89 12.50 -6.14
N ARG A 276 2.84 12.32 -5.20
CA ARG A 276 4.11 13.05 -5.16
C ARG A 276 5.33 12.14 -5.16
N ILE A 277 5.17 10.92 -4.66
CA ILE A 277 6.25 9.94 -4.56
C ILE A 277 5.87 8.72 -5.39
N PRO A 278 6.66 8.37 -6.42
CA PRO A 278 6.49 7.13 -7.16
C PRO A 278 6.52 5.93 -6.22
N THR A 279 5.56 5.03 -6.36
CA THR A 279 5.45 3.84 -5.51
C THR A 279 5.51 2.58 -6.35
N TYR A 280 6.41 1.67 -6.00
CA TYR A 280 6.42 0.31 -6.49
C TYR A 280 5.66 -0.55 -5.48
N PHE A 281 4.47 -0.98 -5.86
CA PHE A 281 3.62 -1.80 -5.01
C PHE A 281 3.98 -3.27 -5.16
N MET A 282 4.18 -3.94 -4.05
CA MET A 282 4.22 -5.40 -3.94
C MET A 282 3.03 -5.84 -3.09
N LYS A 283 2.63 -7.08 -3.22
CA LYS A 283 1.59 -7.68 -2.36
C LYS A 283 2.19 -8.82 -1.54
N ASP A 284 1.54 -9.12 -0.42
CA ASP A 284 1.77 -10.33 0.32
C ASP A 284 0.45 -11.10 0.52
N ASP A 285 0.28 -11.89 1.55
CA ASP A 285 -0.89 -12.75 1.73
C ASP A 285 -2.18 -11.98 2.01
N HIS A 286 -2.16 -11.00 2.92
CA HIS A 286 -3.35 -10.27 3.33
C HIS A 286 -3.96 -9.38 2.24
N ASP A 287 -3.16 -8.83 1.35
CA ASP A 287 -3.61 -8.07 0.16
C ASP A 287 -3.66 -8.91 -1.12
N THR A 288 -3.42 -10.22 -1.00
CA THR A 288 -3.75 -11.23 -2.00
C THR A 288 -5.07 -11.93 -1.67
N TRP A 289 -5.25 -12.41 -0.44
CA TRP A 289 -6.48 -13.10 -0.02
C TRP A 289 -6.63 -13.17 1.50
N GLN A 290 -5.87 -14.07 2.17
CA GLN A 290 -5.90 -14.28 3.64
C GLN A 290 -4.52 -14.67 4.15
N ASP A 291 -4.32 -14.61 5.47
CA ASP A 291 -3.11 -15.01 6.18
C ASP A 291 -2.52 -16.31 5.64
N ASP A 292 -1.23 -16.31 5.33
CA ASP A 292 -0.44 -17.42 4.79
C ASP A 292 -1.02 -18.06 3.50
N ALA A 293 -1.74 -17.34 2.65
CA ALA A 293 -2.43 -17.87 1.47
C ALA A 293 -1.48 -18.41 0.38
N TRP A 294 -2.01 -19.38 -0.39
CA TRP A 294 -1.44 -19.91 -1.62
C TRP A 294 -2.55 -20.21 -2.65
N PRO A 295 -2.25 -20.34 -3.95
CA PRO A 295 -3.28 -20.37 -5.01
C PRO A 295 -4.31 -21.50 -4.91
N THR A 296 -3.97 -22.62 -4.29
CA THR A 296 -4.86 -23.79 -4.14
C THR A 296 -5.44 -23.93 -2.74
N LEU A 297 -5.28 -22.91 -1.88
CA LEU A 297 -5.90 -22.92 -0.55
C LEU A 297 -7.41 -22.79 -0.68
N GLU A 298 -8.14 -23.64 -0.01
CA GLU A 298 -9.60 -23.56 0.13
C GLU A 298 -9.96 -22.94 1.48
N SER A 299 -10.90 -22.00 1.49
CA SER A 299 -11.34 -21.34 2.71
C SER A 299 -12.80 -20.90 2.60
N THR A 300 -13.65 -21.36 3.50
CA THR A 300 -15.03 -20.86 3.63
C THR A 300 -15.11 -19.51 4.31
N TYR A 301 -14.04 -19.12 5.03
CA TYR A 301 -13.95 -17.85 5.74
C TYR A 301 -13.95 -16.63 4.82
N MET A 302 -13.45 -16.77 3.61
CA MET A 302 -13.44 -15.70 2.61
C MET A 302 -14.76 -15.58 1.84
N ALA A 303 -15.76 -16.41 2.16
CA ALA A 303 -17.06 -16.48 1.49
C ALA A 303 -16.94 -16.61 -0.04
N ASP A 304 -17.51 -15.66 -0.78
CA ASP A 304 -17.49 -15.64 -2.24
C ASP A 304 -16.21 -14.96 -2.81
N PHE A 305 -15.34 -14.41 -1.95
CA PHE A 305 -14.12 -13.74 -2.39
C PHE A 305 -12.99 -14.75 -2.61
N THR A 306 -12.49 -14.85 -3.82
CA THR A 306 -11.49 -15.83 -4.23
C THR A 306 -10.06 -15.26 -4.26
N PHE A 307 -9.07 -16.15 -4.18
CA PHE A 307 -7.65 -15.79 -4.35
C PHE A 307 -7.38 -15.05 -5.67
N LEU A 308 -7.95 -15.54 -6.78
CA LEU A 308 -7.76 -14.91 -8.08
C LEU A 308 -8.38 -13.51 -8.17
N GLU A 309 -9.54 -13.31 -7.58
CA GLU A 309 -10.15 -11.97 -7.49
C GLU A 309 -9.29 -11.01 -6.70
N GLY A 310 -8.66 -11.46 -5.61
CA GLY A 310 -7.72 -10.66 -4.83
C GLY A 310 -6.51 -10.21 -5.66
N VAL A 311 -5.89 -11.12 -6.42
CA VAL A 311 -4.80 -10.82 -7.35
C VAL A 311 -5.22 -9.79 -8.41
N GLU A 312 -6.40 -9.98 -9.03
CA GLU A 312 -6.90 -9.06 -10.06
C GLU A 312 -7.23 -7.67 -9.50
N ILE A 313 -7.80 -7.59 -8.28
CA ILE A 313 -8.08 -6.31 -7.63
C ILE A 313 -6.78 -5.60 -7.25
N PHE A 314 -5.75 -6.31 -6.79
CA PHE A 314 -4.44 -5.71 -6.54
C PHE A 314 -3.90 -5.00 -7.80
N LYS A 315 -3.93 -5.68 -8.97
CA LYS A 315 -3.53 -5.10 -10.25
C LYS A 315 -4.46 -3.96 -10.72
N GLU A 316 -5.75 -4.04 -10.39
CA GLU A 316 -6.72 -2.99 -10.69
C GLU A 316 -6.45 -1.72 -9.91
N GLN A 317 -6.03 -1.85 -8.64
CA GLN A 317 -5.90 -0.75 -7.69
C GLN A 317 -4.50 -0.14 -7.60
N THR A 318 -3.51 -0.72 -8.26
CA THR A 318 -2.12 -0.25 -8.21
C THR A 318 -1.58 0.13 -9.60
N PRO A 319 -0.73 1.17 -9.72
CA PRO A 319 -0.07 1.54 -10.97
C PRO A 319 1.06 0.55 -11.29
N MET A 320 0.74 -0.53 -11.97
CA MET A 320 1.72 -1.58 -12.27
C MET A 320 1.48 -2.25 -13.63
N SER A 321 2.50 -2.95 -14.12
CA SER A 321 2.42 -3.82 -15.29
C SER A 321 1.66 -5.12 -15.00
N GLU A 322 1.47 -5.96 -16.03
CA GLU A 322 0.78 -7.25 -15.89
C GLU A 322 1.48 -8.25 -14.98
N LEU A 323 2.83 -8.22 -14.95
CA LEU A 323 3.62 -9.11 -14.09
C LEU A 323 3.78 -8.55 -12.69
N THR A 324 3.58 -9.41 -11.71
CA THR A 324 3.72 -9.08 -10.28
C THR A 324 5.18 -9.14 -9.79
N TYR A 325 6.13 -9.60 -10.62
CA TYR A 325 7.57 -9.53 -10.35
C TYR A 325 8.28 -8.69 -11.41
N ARG A 326 9.17 -7.78 -11.00
CA ARG A 326 9.75 -6.72 -11.85
C ARG A 326 11.15 -6.36 -11.40
N THR A 327 11.90 -5.66 -12.27
CA THR A 327 13.19 -5.07 -11.93
C THR A 327 13.30 -3.66 -12.46
N PHE A 328 13.95 -2.77 -11.69
CA PHE A 328 14.10 -1.35 -12.03
C PHE A 328 15.53 -0.90 -11.81
N ARG A 329 16.10 -0.26 -12.83
CA ARG A 329 17.42 0.35 -12.78
C ARG A 329 17.31 1.83 -12.43
N TRP A 330 18.09 2.28 -11.45
CA TRP A 330 18.18 3.67 -11.03
C TRP A 330 19.63 4.13 -11.08
N GLY A 331 20.02 4.81 -12.20
CA GLY A 331 21.38 5.24 -12.45
C GLY A 331 22.38 4.08 -12.56
N GLN A 332 23.66 4.39 -12.49
CA GLN A 332 24.74 3.41 -12.64
C GLN A 332 24.80 2.42 -11.45
N ASP A 333 24.53 2.91 -10.25
CA ASP A 333 24.94 2.18 -9.05
C ASP A 333 23.84 1.30 -8.44
N MET A 334 22.56 1.48 -8.79
CA MET A 334 21.50 0.74 -8.12
C MET A 334 20.53 0.03 -9.07
N GLN A 335 20.23 -1.22 -8.79
CA GLN A 335 19.13 -1.96 -9.40
C GLN A 335 18.39 -2.76 -8.33
N ILE A 336 17.06 -2.72 -8.37
CA ILE A 336 16.18 -3.44 -7.47
C ILE A 336 15.42 -4.52 -8.22
N TRP A 337 15.15 -5.65 -7.57
CA TRP A 337 14.28 -6.73 -8.03
C TRP A 337 13.15 -6.88 -7.03
N LEU A 338 11.93 -6.73 -7.51
CA LEU A 338 10.70 -6.96 -6.75
C LEU A 338 10.18 -8.33 -7.12
N VAL A 339 10.10 -9.24 -6.17
CA VAL A 339 9.65 -10.62 -6.39
C VAL A 339 8.25 -10.85 -5.83
N GLU A 340 7.58 -11.86 -6.35
CA GLU A 340 6.24 -12.26 -5.96
C GLU A 340 6.29 -13.50 -5.07
N GLY A 341 5.60 -13.46 -3.93
CA GLY A 341 5.64 -14.50 -2.92
C GLY A 341 4.41 -15.42 -2.84
N ARG A 342 3.30 -15.07 -3.50
CA ARG A 342 2.01 -15.77 -3.31
C ARG A 342 1.44 -16.41 -4.56
N ASP A 343 1.61 -15.82 -5.76
CA ASP A 343 0.96 -16.25 -7.00
C ASP A 343 1.40 -17.64 -7.49
N TYR A 344 2.63 -18.04 -7.19
CA TYR A 344 3.27 -19.23 -7.79
C TYR A 344 3.65 -20.28 -6.75
N ARG A 345 3.34 -20.06 -5.49
CA ARG A 345 3.84 -20.89 -4.41
C ARG A 345 3.09 -22.20 -4.23
N SER A 346 3.82 -23.19 -3.78
CA SER A 346 3.29 -24.47 -3.28
C SER A 346 2.56 -24.27 -1.96
N ALA A 347 1.70 -25.23 -1.59
CA ALA A 347 1.06 -25.23 -0.27
C ALA A 347 2.12 -25.25 0.86
N ASN A 348 1.86 -24.49 1.92
CA ASN A 348 2.74 -24.46 3.09
C ASN A 348 2.92 -25.86 3.71
N SER A 349 1.87 -26.70 3.63
CA SER A 349 1.85 -28.06 4.15
C SER A 349 2.57 -29.10 3.28
N ASP A 350 2.95 -28.76 2.05
CA ASP A 350 3.70 -29.68 1.19
C ASP A 350 5.06 -29.99 1.81
N PRO A 351 5.58 -31.22 1.63
CA PRO A 351 6.91 -31.56 2.12
C PRO A 351 7.98 -30.75 1.37
N ASP A 352 9.03 -30.28 2.09
CA ASP A 352 10.17 -29.63 1.46
C ASP A 352 10.86 -30.57 0.44
N GLY A 353 11.34 -29.99 -0.65
CA GLY A 353 12.02 -30.72 -1.71
C GLY A 353 12.16 -29.92 -3.00
N PRO A 354 12.72 -30.53 -4.07
CA PRO A 354 13.05 -29.83 -5.31
C PRO A 354 11.87 -29.24 -6.08
N THR A 355 10.64 -29.65 -5.77
CA THR A 355 9.41 -29.19 -6.45
C THR A 355 8.60 -28.23 -5.59
N LYS A 356 8.93 -28.09 -4.30
CA LYS A 356 8.27 -27.11 -3.44
C LYS A 356 8.93 -25.75 -3.61
N THR A 357 8.13 -24.73 -3.92
CA THR A 357 8.62 -23.41 -4.32
C THR A 357 7.72 -22.31 -3.76
N ILE A 358 8.29 -21.16 -3.47
CA ILE A 358 7.58 -19.89 -3.28
C ILE A 358 7.48 -19.13 -4.60
N TRP A 359 8.56 -19.07 -5.37
CA TRP A 359 8.64 -18.23 -6.55
C TRP A 359 8.14 -18.87 -7.85
N GLY A 360 8.09 -20.20 -7.90
CA GLY A 360 7.87 -20.91 -9.15
C GLY A 360 9.08 -20.89 -10.09
N ALA A 361 9.06 -21.78 -11.10
CA ALA A 361 10.21 -21.96 -11.99
C ALA A 361 10.45 -20.75 -12.92
N GLU A 362 9.39 -20.12 -13.40
CA GLU A 362 9.49 -19.01 -14.36
C GLU A 362 10.08 -17.76 -13.71
N GLN A 363 9.58 -17.35 -12.56
CA GLN A 363 10.11 -16.22 -11.81
C GLN A 363 11.56 -16.45 -11.38
N THR A 364 11.88 -17.67 -10.90
CA THR A 364 13.25 -18.05 -10.52
C THR A 364 14.21 -17.93 -11.68
N ALA A 365 13.82 -18.41 -12.87
CA ALA A 365 14.65 -18.33 -14.08
C ALA A 365 14.85 -16.86 -14.51
N TRP A 366 13.77 -16.09 -14.60
CA TRP A 366 13.80 -14.66 -14.89
C TRP A 366 14.71 -13.87 -13.93
N PHE A 367 14.57 -14.14 -12.64
CA PHE A 367 15.38 -13.48 -11.60
C PHE A 367 16.86 -13.74 -11.82
N LYS A 368 17.24 -15.00 -11.95
CA LYS A 368 18.65 -15.39 -12.15
C LYS A 368 19.23 -14.81 -13.44
N GLU A 369 18.47 -14.84 -14.54
CA GLU A 369 18.89 -14.30 -15.82
C GLU A 369 19.12 -12.78 -15.75
N THR A 370 18.17 -12.04 -15.19
CA THR A 370 18.25 -10.57 -15.10
C THR A 370 19.29 -10.08 -14.10
N VAL A 371 19.55 -10.82 -13.02
CA VAL A 371 20.63 -10.52 -12.07
C VAL A 371 21.99 -10.72 -12.72
N ILE A 372 22.21 -11.83 -13.45
CA ILE A 372 23.48 -12.08 -14.17
C ILE A 372 23.72 -11.04 -15.26
N ALA A 373 22.67 -10.56 -15.92
CA ALA A 373 22.76 -9.53 -16.95
C ALA A 373 23.03 -8.11 -16.39
N SER A 374 22.86 -7.89 -15.11
CA SER A 374 23.01 -6.58 -14.47
C SER A 374 24.47 -6.22 -14.21
N ASP A 375 24.83 -5.00 -14.55
CA ASP A 375 26.11 -4.36 -14.22
C ASP A 375 25.99 -3.32 -13.09
N ALA A 376 24.85 -3.27 -12.38
CA ALA A 376 24.66 -2.38 -11.24
C ALA A 376 25.68 -2.68 -10.13
N THR A 377 26.22 -1.63 -9.53
CA THR A 377 27.14 -1.74 -8.39
C THR A 377 26.44 -2.39 -7.20
N PHE A 378 25.23 -1.95 -6.87
CA PHE A 378 24.42 -2.49 -5.80
C PHE A 378 23.18 -3.17 -6.38
N ARG A 379 23.06 -4.47 -6.13
CA ARG A 379 21.92 -5.31 -6.52
C ARG A 379 21.10 -5.64 -5.28
N ILE A 380 19.84 -5.24 -5.27
CA ILE A 380 18.98 -5.33 -4.09
C ILE A 380 17.76 -6.19 -4.44
N LEU A 381 17.61 -7.32 -3.77
CA LEU A 381 16.38 -8.09 -3.78
C LEU A 381 15.41 -7.46 -2.78
N ILE A 382 14.19 -7.16 -3.20
CA ILE A 382 13.08 -6.79 -2.32
C ILE A 382 12.06 -7.91 -2.38
N SER A 383 11.85 -8.58 -1.24
CA SER A 383 10.99 -9.75 -1.09
C SER A 383 9.82 -9.44 -0.16
N PRO A 384 8.59 -9.89 -0.46
CA PRO A 384 7.51 -9.76 0.51
C PRO A 384 7.76 -10.56 1.78
N THR A 385 8.50 -11.68 1.73
CA THR A 385 8.76 -12.58 2.87
C THR A 385 10.26 -12.77 3.14
N PRO A 386 10.66 -13.10 4.39
CA PRO A 386 12.06 -13.21 4.80
C PRO A 386 12.87 -14.34 4.12
N PHE A 387 14.18 -14.11 3.97
CA PHE A 387 15.20 -15.08 3.53
C PHE A 387 16.15 -15.52 4.64
N VAL A 388 16.41 -14.65 5.60
CA VAL A 388 17.37 -14.88 6.68
C VAL A 388 16.64 -15.05 8.01
N GLY A 389 15.76 -14.12 8.36
CA GLY A 389 15.08 -14.12 9.64
C GLY A 389 15.97 -13.72 10.82
N PRO A 390 15.88 -14.38 11.99
CA PRO A 390 15.02 -15.52 12.29
C PRO A 390 13.53 -15.16 12.33
N ASP A 391 12.71 -16.17 12.11
CA ASP A 391 11.25 -16.04 12.12
C ASP A 391 10.63 -16.44 13.46
N THR A 392 9.36 -16.10 13.65
CA THR A 392 8.61 -16.54 14.82
C THR A 392 8.34 -18.04 14.79
N PRO A 393 8.28 -18.71 15.94
CA PRO A 393 7.92 -20.11 15.99
C PRO A 393 6.56 -20.38 15.32
N ASN A 394 6.46 -21.44 14.55
CA ASN A 394 5.27 -21.91 13.84
C ASN A 394 4.91 -21.12 12.55
N LYS A 395 5.78 -20.26 12.04
CA LYS A 395 5.68 -19.77 10.66
C LYS A 395 6.33 -20.78 9.70
N PHE A 396 5.66 -21.01 8.56
CA PHE A 396 6.04 -22.03 7.56
C PHE A 396 5.95 -21.50 6.13
N ASP A 397 5.97 -20.18 5.96
CA ASP A 397 5.59 -19.50 4.74
C ASP A 397 6.71 -18.68 4.06
N SER A 398 7.93 -18.76 4.57
CA SER A 398 9.06 -17.96 4.07
C SER A 398 10.32 -18.79 3.79
N HIS A 399 11.28 -18.22 3.07
CA HIS A 399 12.60 -18.81 2.85
C HIS A 399 13.48 -18.81 4.12
N ALA A 400 13.09 -18.07 5.15
CA ALA A 400 13.76 -18.12 6.46
C ALA A 400 13.42 -19.38 7.27
N THR A 401 12.46 -20.18 6.81
CA THR A 401 11.99 -21.39 7.50
C THR A 401 12.43 -22.67 6.79
N GLU A 402 12.47 -23.79 7.55
CA GLU A 402 12.79 -25.11 6.99
C GLU A 402 11.72 -25.62 6.00
N SER A 403 10.53 -25.03 6.01
CA SER A 403 9.42 -25.45 5.14
C SER A 403 9.73 -25.28 3.65
N PHE A 404 10.57 -24.31 3.29
CA PHE A 404 11.05 -24.06 1.94
C PHE A 404 12.58 -24.11 1.87
N GLY A 405 13.19 -24.92 2.73
CA GLY A 405 14.63 -24.98 2.95
C GLY A 405 15.44 -25.36 1.71
N THR A 406 14.90 -26.17 0.80
CA THR A 406 15.58 -26.56 -0.45
C THR A 406 15.70 -25.36 -1.40
N GLU A 407 14.60 -24.65 -1.71
CA GLU A 407 14.62 -23.44 -2.54
C GLU A 407 15.46 -22.33 -1.88
N ALA A 408 15.29 -22.15 -0.57
CA ALA A 408 16.01 -21.15 0.21
C ALA A 408 17.54 -21.31 0.13
N ARG A 409 18.06 -22.53 0.24
CA ARG A 409 19.51 -22.79 0.11
C ARG A 409 20.04 -22.39 -1.26
N ASP A 410 19.32 -22.78 -2.33
CA ASP A 410 19.73 -22.49 -3.70
C ASP A 410 19.70 -21.00 -3.99
N LEU A 411 18.64 -20.30 -3.53
CA LEU A 411 18.52 -18.86 -3.72
C LEU A 411 19.51 -18.08 -2.87
N ARG A 412 19.71 -18.42 -1.59
CA ARG A 412 20.74 -17.76 -0.75
C ARG A 412 22.14 -17.92 -1.33
N ALA A 413 22.49 -19.09 -1.85
CA ALA A 413 23.78 -19.32 -2.51
C ALA A 413 23.93 -18.39 -3.74
N PHE A 414 22.89 -18.29 -4.58
CA PHE A 414 22.87 -17.41 -5.74
C PHE A 414 22.98 -15.93 -5.38
N LEU A 415 22.25 -15.50 -4.33
CA LEU A 415 22.28 -14.10 -3.85
C LEU A 415 23.69 -13.71 -3.38
N VAL A 416 24.35 -14.57 -2.62
CA VAL A 416 25.73 -14.33 -2.14
C VAL A 416 26.74 -14.33 -3.30
N GLU A 417 26.64 -15.29 -4.23
CA GLU A 417 27.51 -15.36 -5.42
C GLU A 417 27.43 -14.07 -6.27
N ASN A 418 26.26 -13.43 -6.31
CA ASN A 418 26.02 -12.21 -7.05
C ASN A 418 26.08 -10.93 -6.21
N ASP A 419 26.60 -11.04 -4.97
CA ASP A 419 26.84 -9.91 -4.07
C ASP A 419 25.57 -9.06 -3.80
N MET A 420 24.44 -9.74 -3.62
CA MET A 420 23.14 -9.13 -3.36
C MET A 420 22.88 -8.95 -1.87
N ILE A 421 22.03 -7.98 -1.53
CA ILE A 421 21.40 -7.84 -0.21
C ILE A 421 19.89 -8.04 -0.34
N VAL A 422 19.22 -8.33 0.77
CA VAL A 422 17.78 -8.53 0.83
C VAL A 422 17.13 -7.44 1.67
N ILE A 423 16.03 -6.89 1.16
CA ILE A 423 15.07 -6.10 1.92
C ILE A 423 13.77 -6.90 1.98
N THR A 424 13.16 -7.02 3.16
CA THR A 424 12.00 -7.87 3.34
C THR A 424 10.83 -7.18 4.04
N GLY A 425 9.62 -7.61 3.69
CA GLY A 425 8.36 -7.29 4.34
C GLY A 425 7.87 -8.35 5.32
N ASP A 426 6.53 -8.53 5.41
CA ASP A 426 5.78 -9.52 6.20
C ASP A 426 5.99 -9.38 7.73
N ARG A 427 7.19 -9.08 8.19
CA ARG A 427 7.49 -8.99 9.61
C ARG A 427 7.24 -7.58 10.13
N HIS A 428 6.28 -7.48 11.04
CA HIS A 428 5.84 -6.21 11.62
C HIS A 428 6.76 -5.71 12.75
N TRP A 429 8.07 -6.00 12.63
CA TRP A 429 9.14 -5.45 13.46
C TRP A 429 10.37 -5.19 12.61
N GLN A 430 11.19 -4.27 13.05
CA GLN A 430 12.43 -3.94 12.36
C GLN A 430 13.57 -4.85 12.82
N TYR A 431 14.34 -5.36 11.87
CA TYR A 431 15.59 -6.04 12.15
C TYR A 431 16.59 -5.91 11.00
N VAL A 432 17.86 -6.12 11.33
CA VAL A 432 18.94 -6.38 10.38
C VAL A 432 19.62 -7.68 10.80
N SER A 433 19.66 -8.63 9.89
CA SER A 433 20.19 -9.97 10.15
C SER A 433 21.26 -10.37 9.15
N VAL A 434 22.13 -11.27 9.59
CA VAL A 434 23.17 -11.92 8.78
C VAL A 434 23.01 -13.42 8.90
N HIS A 435 22.86 -14.12 7.79
CA HIS A 435 22.78 -15.58 7.77
C HIS A 435 24.11 -16.18 8.21
N GLU A 436 24.12 -17.01 9.27
CA GLU A 436 25.34 -17.50 9.91
C GLU A 436 26.29 -18.23 8.96
N GLU A 437 25.76 -19.07 8.06
CA GLU A 437 26.60 -19.89 7.18
C GLU A 437 27.03 -19.13 5.91
N THR A 438 26.17 -18.28 5.34
CA THR A 438 26.39 -17.68 4.02
C THR A 438 26.84 -16.22 4.08
N GLY A 439 26.61 -15.53 5.18
CA GLY A 439 26.88 -14.10 5.34
C GLY A 439 25.89 -13.19 4.60
N LEU A 440 24.78 -13.75 4.04
CA LEU A 440 23.74 -12.96 3.38
C LEU A 440 23.12 -11.98 4.39
N ARG A 441 23.02 -10.70 4.00
CA ARG A 441 22.37 -9.65 4.80
C ARG A 441 20.95 -9.44 4.40
N GLU A 442 20.09 -9.29 5.41
CA GLU A 442 18.67 -8.98 5.27
C GLU A 442 18.26 -7.82 6.17
N TYR A 443 17.42 -6.93 5.64
CA TYR A 443 16.90 -5.73 6.30
C TYR A 443 15.39 -5.77 6.27
N ALA A 444 14.73 -5.92 7.43
CA ALA A 444 13.28 -5.85 7.55
C ALA A 444 12.82 -4.41 7.73
N THR A 445 11.80 -4.04 6.98
CA THR A 445 11.32 -2.67 6.90
C THR A 445 10.52 -2.24 8.14
N GLY A 446 9.82 -3.19 8.80
CA GLY A 446 8.89 -2.93 9.89
C GLY A 446 7.54 -2.40 9.42
N ALA A 447 6.54 -2.43 10.32
CA ALA A 447 5.19 -1.95 10.08
C ALA A 447 5.12 -0.41 9.99
N ALA A 448 4.09 0.11 9.31
CA ALA A 448 3.93 1.54 9.06
C ALA A 448 3.65 2.38 10.32
N SER A 449 3.15 1.78 11.39
CA SER A 449 2.84 2.44 12.67
C SER A 449 3.27 1.61 13.87
N ASP A 450 3.47 2.28 15.01
CA ASP A 450 3.78 1.61 16.28
C ASP A 450 2.62 0.71 16.75
N ALA A 451 1.39 1.09 16.43
CA ALA A 451 0.21 0.31 16.81
C ALA A 451 0.18 -1.05 16.09
N HIS A 452 0.69 -1.10 14.87
CA HIS A 452 0.75 -2.31 14.05
C HIS A 452 2.02 -3.14 14.29
N ALA A 453 3.06 -2.56 14.89
CA ALA A 453 4.29 -3.27 15.22
C ALA A 453 4.05 -4.38 16.25
N GLY A 454 4.55 -5.59 15.97
CA GLY A 454 4.29 -6.71 16.88
C GLY A 454 4.85 -8.03 16.41
N THR A 455 4.35 -9.10 17.01
CA THR A 455 4.64 -10.53 16.79
C THR A 455 6.02 -11.01 17.25
N TRP A 456 7.06 -10.18 17.26
CA TRP A 456 8.34 -10.50 17.90
C TRP A 456 8.34 -10.06 19.38
N ILE A 457 9.13 -10.73 20.19
CA ILE A 457 9.27 -10.38 21.61
C ILE A 457 10.32 -9.28 21.75
N GLN A 458 9.92 -8.11 22.27
CA GLN A 458 10.86 -7.01 22.52
C GLN A 458 12.04 -7.46 23.37
N GLY A 459 13.26 -7.25 22.86
CA GLY A 459 14.50 -7.63 23.52
C GLY A 459 14.95 -9.09 23.30
N ASP A 460 14.22 -9.89 22.52
CA ASP A 460 14.68 -11.20 22.08
C ASP A 460 15.67 -11.04 20.91
N VAL A 461 16.95 -10.99 21.24
CA VAL A 461 18.05 -10.86 20.27
C VAL A 461 18.63 -12.23 19.98
N ARG A 462 18.65 -12.63 18.72
CA ARG A 462 19.23 -13.89 18.25
C ARG A 462 20.61 -13.68 17.65
N PRO A 463 21.42 -14.76 17.47
CA PRO A 463 22.77 -14.64 16.93
C PRO A 463 22.86 -13.98 15.57
N GLU A 464 21.86 -14.15 14.71
CA GLU A 464 21.77 -13.56 13.39
C GLU A 464 21.56 -12.04 13.41
N HIS A 465 20.96 -11.49 14.49
CA HIS A 465 20.60 -10.09 14.58
C HIS A 465 21.81 -9.17 14.77
N LEU A 466 22.02 -8.26 13.85
CA LEU A 466 22.82 -7.04 14.07
C LEU A 466 21.99 -5.94 14.74
N TYR A 467 20.69 -5.93 14.47
CA TYR A 467 19.72 -5.01 15.02
C TYR A 467 18.36 -5.70 15.08
N VAL A 468 17.58 -5.45 16.12
CA VAL A 468 16.17 -5.85 16.23
C VAL A 468 15.44 -4.90 17.15
N ASN A 469 14.25 -4.43 16.72
CA ASN A 469 13.38 -3.57 17.52
C ASN A 469 11.91 -3.76 17.10
N VAL A 470 11.02 -3.91 18.07
CA VAL A 470 9.58 -4.06 17.83
C VAL A 470 8.95 -2.68 17.90
N ILE A 471 9.01 -1.99 16.76
CA ILE A 471 8.55 -0.61 16.59
C ILE A 471 8.10 -0.41 15.14
N GLY A 472 7.17 0.51 14.93
CA GLY A 472 6.78 0.97 13.60
C GLY A 472 7.83 1.87 12.96
N GLY A 473 7.69 2.12 11.67
CA GLY A 473 8.59 3.00 10.94
C GLY A 473 8.84 2.54 9.51
N PHE A 474 10.06 2.75 9.02
CA PHE A 474 10.43 2.43 7.65
C PHE A 474 11.94 2.27 7.50
N LEU A 475 12.35 1.62 6.42
CA LEU A 475 13.74 1.56 5.98
C LEU A 475 14.00 2.62 4.91
N SER A 476 15.06 3.41 5.02
CA SER A 476 15.57 4.22 3.90
C SER A 476 16.88 3.65 3.37
N VAL A 477 17.06 3.76 2.05
CA VAL A 477 18.27 3.30 1.35
C VAL A 477 18.79 4.43 0.49
N THR A 478 20.06 4.77 0.66
CA THR A 478 20.74 5.78 -0.14
C THR A 478 21.92 5.14 -0.89
N ALA A 479 21.83 5.11 -2.23
CA ALA A 479 22.97 4.85 -3.07
C ALA A 479 23.62 6.19 -3.46
N ASP A 480 24.92 6.33 -3.21
CA ASP A 480 25.69 7.56 -3.48
C ASP A 480 27.16 7.21 -3.76
N ARG A 481 27.99 8.22 -4.01
CA ARG A 481 29.45 8.06 -4.12
C ARG A 481 30.16 9.01 -3.17
N GLU A 482 30.99 8.45 -2.29
CA GLU A 482 31.90 9.21 -1.45
C GLU A 482 33.31 9.19 -2.04
N GLU A 483 33.85 10.34 -2.36
CA GLU A 483 35.15 10.47 -3.04
C GLU A 483 35.32 9.53 -4.26
N SER A 484 34.21 9.34 -5.02
CA SER A 484 34.10 8.44 -6.18
C SER A 484 33.90 6.95 -5.83
N THR A 485 33.94 6.56 -4.58
CA THR A 485 33.64 5.19 -4.12
C THR A 485 32.14 5.00 -3.98
N PRO A 486 31.53 4.03 -4.69
CA PRO A 486 30.11 3.75 -4.51
C PRO A 486 29.80 3.31 -3.08
N THR A 487 28.78 3.90 -2.49
CA THR A 487 28.31 3.61 -1.14
C THR A 487 26.81 3.36 -1.12
N LEU A 488 26.38 2.40 -0.31
CA LEU A 488 24.97 2.13 -0.02
C LEU A 488 24.77 2.26 1.48
N THR A 489 23.94 3.22 1.89
CA THR A 489 23.62 3.44 3.30
C THR A 489 22.17 3.04 3.54
N LEU A 490 21.96 2.12 4.47
CA LEU A 490 20.63 1.63 4.88
C LEU A 490 20.35 2.10 6.30
N ARG A 491 19.15 2.69 6.53
CA ARG A 491 18.75 3.21 7.84
C ARG A 491 17.36 2.73 8.20
N ASN A 492 17.24 2.13 9.37
CA ASN A 492 15.94 1.90 10.00
C ASN A 492 15.54 3.18 10.76
N HIS A 493 14.31 3.63 10.52
CA HIS A 493 13.75 4.84 11.12
C HIS A 493 12.53 4.51 11.97
N ALA A 494 12.31 5.27 13.04
CA ALA A 494 11.01 5.38 13.69
C ALA A 494 9.99 6.11 12.77
N VAL A 495 8.72 6.13 13.13
CA VAL A 495 7.65 6.78 12.36
C VAL A 495 7.89 8.28 12.12
N ASP A 496 8.57 8.96 13.05
CA ASP A 496 8.90 10.39 12.98
C ASP A 496 10.22 10.70 12.24
N GLY A 497 10.92 9.65 11.76
CA GLY A 497 12.18 9.76 11.01
C GLY A 497 13.46 9.69 11.86
N GLU A 498 13.36 9.50 13.19
CA GLU A 498 14.54 9.23 14.02
C GLU A 498 15.29 8.00 13.46
N ILE A 499 16.61 8.13 13.27
CA ILE A 499 17.46 7.02 12.82
C ILE A 499 17.76 6.11 14.00
N LEU A 500 17.27 4.89 13.95
CA LEU A 500 17.43 3.88 15.00
C LEU A 500 18.65 2.97 14.76
N PHE A 501 18.95 2.70 13.49
CA PHE A 501 20.09 1.91 13.07
C PHE A 501 20.60 2.38 11.70
N GLU A 502 21.91 2.32 11.51
CA GLU A 502 22.55 2.62 10.22
C GLU A 502 23.56 1.54 9.89
N ASP A 503 23.53 1.05 8.65
CA ASP A 503 24.57 0.20 8.06
C ASP A 503 25.07 0.81 6.76
N LYS A 504 26.37 0.71 6.48
CA LYS A 504 27.00 1.30 5.31
C LYS A 504 27.88 0.30 4.60
N LEU A 505 27.57 0.07 3.32
CA LEU A 505 28.29 -0.81 2.43
C LEU A 505 29.04 0.02 1.38
N THR A 506 30.26 -0.42 1.03
CA THR A 506 31.09 0.21 -0.02
C THR A 506 31.50 -0.83 -1.05
N ARG A 507 31.64 -0.41 -2.32
CA ARG A 507 32.05 -1.29 -3.44
C ARG A 507 33.21 -0.69 -4.20
#